data_a419b68bd61c0db151f17376a0cff964
#
_entry.id   a419b68bd61c0db151f17376a0cff964
#
_cell.length_a   1.000
_cell.length_b   1.000
_cell.length_c   1.000
_cell.angle_alpha   90.00
_cell.angle_beta   90.00
_cell.angle_gamma   90.00
#
_symmetry.space_group_name_H-M   'P 1'
#
loop_
_entity.id
_entity.type
_entity.pdbx_description
1 polymer ?
#
loop_
_entity_poly.entity_id
_entity_poly.type
_entity_poly.pdbx_seq_one_letter_code
_entity_poly.pdbx_strand_id
1 'polypeptide(L)'
;MKNMKIAVIGLGYVGMPLAVEFSKKYPVVGFDINEARVKELQGGSDRTREIDSSSLKKVLSLSDTNHAIGLKLSHDIEALHDCNFFIVTVPTPITKFKTPDLKPLLGASSTVGKVLKKGDIVVYESTVYPGCTEEDCVPVLEKESGLKFNQDFFCGYSPERINPGDKKNTLTTIKKVVSGSTPEIADRI
;
A
#
# COMPACT_ATOMS: atom_id res chain seq x y z
N MET A 1 -13.27 6.81 12.52
CA MET A 1 -12.01 7.22 11.86
C MET A 1 -12.31 8.35 10.88
N LYS A 2 -12.51 9.57 11.41
CA LYS A 2 -12.91 10.74 10.60
C LYS A 2 -11.70 11.32 9.92
N ASN A 3 -11.02 10.99 9.03
CA ASN A 3 -9.96 11.57 8.16
C ASN A 3 -8.89 10.53 7.73
N MET A 4 -9.27 9.27 7.49
CA MET A 4 -8.32 8.30 6.94
C MET A 4 -8.12 8.59 5.45
N LYS A 5 -6.88 8.84 5.06
CA LYS A 5 -6.44 8.93 3.67
C LYS A 5 -5.38 7.87 3.42
N ILE A 6 -5.67 6.95 2.52
CA ILE A 6 -4.87 5.75 2.31
C ILE A 6 -3.86 6.00 1.17
N ALA A 7 -2.63 5.55 1.36
CA ALA A 7 -1.65 5.40 0.29
C ALA A 7 -1.39 3.91 0.04
N VAL A 8 -1.51 3.46 -1.20
CA VAL A 8 -1.09 2.12 -1.62
C VAL A 8 0.20 2.24 -2.42
N ILE A 9 1.28 1.66 -1.90
CA ILE A 9 2.64 1.77 -2.42
C ILE A 9 3.00 0.51 -3.22
N GLY A 10 3.13 0.66 -4.54
CA GLY A 10 3.29 -0.43 -5.49
C GLY A 10 1.94 -0.81 -6.11
N LEU A 11 1.80 -0.61 -7.43
CA LEU A 11 0.56 -0.82 -8.17
C LEU A 11 0.65 -2.06 -9.09
N GLY A 12 1.18 -3.15 -8.52
CA GLY A 12 1.19 -4.47 -9.13
C GLY A 12 -0.17 -5.18 -9.00
N TYR A 13 -0.12 -6.51 -9.16
CA TYR A 13 -1.32 -7.37 -9.08
C TYR A 13 -1.93 -7.48 -7.67
N VAL A 14 -1.22 -7.08 -6.61
CA VAL A 14 -1.76 -6.97 -5.25
C VAL A 14 -2.26 -5.56 -4.98
N GLY A 15 -1.42 -4.56 -5.19
CA GLY A 15 -1.73 -3.19 -4.79
C GLY A 15 -2.83 -2.53 -5.62
N MET A 16 -2.92 -2.85 -6.90
CA MET A 16 -3.95 -2.24 -7.74
C MET A 16 -5.37 -2.64 -7.34
N PRO A 17 -5.71 -3.94 -7.13
CA PRO A 17 -7.00 -4.34 -6.58
C PRO A 17 -7.31 -3.72 -5.22
N LEU A 18 -6.33 -3.66 -4.31
CA LEU A 18 -6.48 -3.00 -3.00
C LEU A 18 -6.82 -1.51 -3.15
N ALA A 19 -6.09 -0.79 -3.98
CA ALA A 19 -6.33 0.63 -4.22
C ALA A 19 -7.74 0.89 -4.76
N VAL A 20 -8.21 0.06 -5.70
CA VAL A 20 -9.57 0.15 -6.25
C VAL A 20 -10.63 -0.15 -5.19
N GLU A 21 -10.48 -1.21 -4.40
CA GLU A 21 -11.48 -1.56 -3.38
C GLU A 21 -11.58 -0.51 -2.27
N PHE A 22 -10.44 -0.06 -1.74
CA PHE A 22 -10.43 0.99 -0.72
C PHE A 22 -10.98 2.33 -1.24
N SER A 23 -10.70 2.67 -2.49
CA SER A 23 -11.14 3.93 -3.08
C SER A 23 -12.67 4.07 -3.23
N LYS A 24 -13.41 2.97 -3.12
CA LYS A 24 -14.87 2.99 -3.06
C LYS A 24 -15.42 3.58 -1.75
N LYS A 25 -14.59 3.66 -0.69
CA LYS A 25 -14.98 4.09 0.66
C LYS A 25 -14.09 5.19 1.24
N TYR A 26 -12.88 5.34 0.74
CA TYR A 26 -11.86 6.26 1.25
C TYR A 26 -11.21 7.06 0.13
N PRO A 27 -10.62 8.23 0.42
CA PRO A 27 -9.69 8.88 -0.50
C PRO A 27 -8.39 8.05 -0.53
N VAL A 28 -8.02 7.58 -1.71
CA VAL A 28 -6.85 6.72 -1.93
C VAL A 28 -5.87 7.36 -2.89
N VAL A 29 -4.58 7.33 -2.54
CA VAL A 29 -3.47 7.60 -3.46
C VAL A 29 -2.79 6.28 -3.79
N GLY A 30 -2.87 5.85 -5.04
CA GLY A 30 -2.05 4.77 -5.58
C GLY A 30 -0.71 5.33 -6.05
N PHE A 31 0.37 4.86 -5.47
CA PHE A 31 1.71 5.31 -5.80
C PHE A 31 2.56 4.18 -6.40
N ASP A 32 3.23 4.47 -7.50
CA ASP A 32 4.23 3.56 -8.08
C ASP A 32 5.41 4.37 -8.61
N ILE A 33 6.64 3.92 -8.35
CA ILE A 33 7.86 4.56 -8.86
C ILE A 33 7.98 4.48 -10.39
N ASN A 34 7.26 3.54 -11.01
CA ASN A 34 7.23 3.35 -12.45
C ASN A 34 6.20 4.30 -13.10
N GLU A 35 6.67 5.43 -13.61
CA GLU A 35 5.84 6.42 -14.28
C GLU A 35 5.01 5.83 -15.44
N ALA A 36 5.59 4.89 -16.20
CA ALA A 36 4.88 4.24 -17.31
C ALA A 36 3.69 3.40 -16.80
N ARG A 37 3.82 2.76 -15.60
CA ARG A 37 2.74 2.06 -14.95
C ARG A 37 1.63 3.02 -14.50
N VAL A 38 1.99 4.13 -13.90
CA VAL A 38 1.03 5.16 -13.47
C VAL A 38 0.26 5.72 -14.67
N LYS A 39 0.95 6.09 -15.76
CA LYS A 39 0.29 6.59 -16.98
C LYS A 39 -0.65 5.58 -17.62
N GLU A 40 -0.26 4.31 -17.67
CA GLU A 40 -1.11 3.22 -18.16
C GLU A 40 -2.42 3.14 -17.36
N LEU A 41 -2.33 3.14 -16.03
CA LEU A 41 -3.48 3.07 -15.13
C LEU A 41 -4.35 4.33 -15.20
N GLN A 42 -3.75 5.52 -15.29
CA GLN A 42 -4.48 6.78 -15.49
C GLN A 42 -5.27 6.76 -16.80
N GLY A 43 -4.76 6.09 -17.83
CA GLY A 43 -5.48 5.83 -19.09
C GLY A 43 -6.65 4.83 -18.97
N GLY A 44 -6.85 4.25 -17.79
CA GLY A 44 -7.90 3.25 -17.53
C GLY A 44 -7.57 1.86 -18.05
N SER A 45 -6.29 1.54 -18.24
CA SER A 45 -5.81 0.22 -18.67
C SER A 45 -4.97 -0.42 -17.57
N ASP A 46 -5.15 -1.71 -17.34
CA ASP A 46 -4.37 -2.50 -16.40
C ASP A 46 -3.77 -3.74 -17.09
N ARG A 47 -2.46 -3.71 -17.37
CA ARG A 47 -1.74 -4.84 -18.00
C ARG A 47 -1.69 -6.09 -17.14
N THR A 48 -1.89 -5.98 -15.81
CA THR A 48 -1.98 -7.14 -14.93
C THR A 48 -3.32 -7.88 -15.06
N ARG A 49 -4.34 -7.22 -15.65
CA ARG A 49 -5.70 -7.73 -15.85
C ARG A 49 -6.42 -8.12 -14.55
N GLU A 50 -5.96 -7.61 -13.42
CA GLU A 50 -6.62 -7.81 -12.13
C GLU A 50 -7.84 -6.90 -11.98
N ILE A 51 -7.83 -5.74 -12.65
CA ILE A 51 -8.93 -4.79 -12.64
C ILE A 51 -9.41 -4.52 -14.08
N ASP A 52 -10.72 -4.61 -14.29
CA ASP A 52 -11.31 -4.23 -15.56
C ASP A 52 -11.32 -2.71 -15.76
N SER A 53 -11.26 -2.27 -17.03
CA SER A 53 -11.16 -0.85 -17.37
C SER A 53 -12.36 -0.03 -16.90
N SER A 54 -13.55 -0.62 -16.80
CA SER A 54 -14.77 0.08 -16.37
C SER A 54 -14.71 0.38 -14.87
N SER A 55 -14.31 -0.58 -14.06
CA SER A 55 -14.11 -0.43 -12.61
C SER A 55 -13.01 0.59 -12.30
N LEU A 56 -11.88 0.53 -13.02
CA LEU A 56 -10.79 1.47 -12.86
C LEU A 56 -11.22 2.91 -13.18
N LYS A 57 -11.81 3.14 -14.34
CA LYS A 57 -12.31 4.46 -14.76
C LYS A 57 -13.33 5.04 -13.78
N LYS A 58 -14.20 4.19 -13.22
CA LYS A 58 -15.20 4.59 -12.23
C LYS A 58 -14.55 5.19 -10.97
N VAL A 59 -13.55 4.51 -10.40
CA VAL A 59 -12.92 5.00 -9.17
C VAL A 59 -12.01 6.21 -9.41
N LEU A 60 -11.41 6.33 -10.60
CA LEU A 60 -10.67 7.53 -11.00
C LEU A 60 -11.60 8.74 -11.09
N SER A 61 -12.76 8.60 -11.73
CA SER A 61 -13.73 9.69 -11.86
C SER A 61 -14.34 10.13 -10.51
N LEU A 62 -14.42 9.23 -9.53
CA LEU A 62 -14.88 9.60 -8.17
C LEU A 62 -13.94 10.60 -7.51
N SER A 63 -12.63 10.50 -7.72
CA SER A 63 -11.66 11.44 -7.14
C SER A 63 -11.78 12.87 -7.68
N ASP A 64 -12.33 13.03 -8.87
CA ASP A 64 -12.52 14.34 -9.50
C ASP A 64 -13.78 15.05 -8.99
N THR A 65 -14.78 14.27 -8.58
CA THR A 65 -16.10 14.79 -8.16
C THR A 65 -16.32 14.79 -6.66
N ASN A 66 -15.61 13.94 -5.93
CA ASN A 66 -15.78 13.77 -4.48
C ASN A 66 -14.43 13.56 -3.79
N HIS A 67 -13.93 14.59 -3.11
CA HIS A 67 -12.64 14.52 -2.39
C HIS A 67 -12.63 13.56 -1.19
N ALA A 68 -13.79 13.04 -0.77
CA ALA A 68 -13.91 12.11 0.36
C ALA A 68 -13.71 10.64 -0.03
N ILE A 69 -13.77 10.31 -1.33
CA ILE A 69 -13.56 8.95 -1.87
C ILE A 69 -12.92 9.03 -3.26
N GLY A 70 -12.46 7.90 -3.77
CA GLY A 70 -11.90 7.79 -5.12
C GLY A 70 -10.40 7.52 -5.13
N LEU A 71 -9.87 7.27 -6.31
CA LEU A 71 -8.49 6.88 -6.54
C LEU A 71 -7.74 7.97 -7.32
N LYS A 72 -6.65 8.49 -6.75
CA LYS A 72 -5.64 9.28 -7.47
C LYS A 72 -4.41 8.41 -7.68
N LEU A 73 -3.78 8.52 -8.84
CA LEU A 73 -2.58 7.76 -9.19
C LEU A 73 -1.41 8.72 -9.38
N SER A 74 -0.27 8.44 -8.77
CA SER A 74 0.92 9.28 -8.85
C SER A 74 2.21 8.47 -8.77
N HIS A 75 3.25 8.97 -9.40
CA HIS A 75 4.66 8.58 -9.20
C HIS A 75 5.45 9.66 -8.44
N ASP A 76 4.79 10.78 -8.14
CA ASP A 76 5.37 11.86 -7.35
C ASP A 76 5.08 11.66 -5.86
N ILE A 77 6.12 11.69 -5.04
CA ILE A 77 6.07 11.52 -3.59
C ILE A 77 5.21 12.60 -2.91
N GLU A 78 5.15 13.79 -3.48
CA GLU A 78 4.36 14.90 -2.95
C GLU A 78 2.87 14.54 -2.79
N ALA A 79 2.36 13.64 -3.64
CA ALA A 79 0.98 13.16 -3.53
C ALA A 79 0.69 12.38 -2.23
N LEU A 80 1.73 11.91 -1.53
CA LEU A 80 1.63 11.10 -0.32
C LEU A 80 1.54 11.92 0.97
N HIS A 81 1.90 13.21 0.95
CA HIS A 81 2.01 14.04 2.17
C HIS A 81 0.75 14.13 3.02
N ASP A 82 -0.42 14.08 2.38
CA ASP A 82 -1.70 14.12 3.11
C ASP A 82 -2.18 12.74 3.58
N CYS A 83 -1.52 11.66 3.18
CA CYS A 83 -1.89 10.31 3.61
C CYS A 83 -1.45 10.05 5.04
N ASN A 84 -2.20 9.18 5.74
CA ASN A 84 -1.93 8.80 7.13
C ASN A 84 -2.08 7.29 7.39
N PHE A 85 -2.38 6.54 6.34
CA PHE A 85 -2.44 5.09 6.37
C PHE A 85 -1.78 4.55 5.10
N PHE A 86 -0.62 3.91 5.24
CA PHE A 86 0.21 3.44 4.13
C PHE A 86 0.14 1.92 4.04
N ILE A 87 -0.11 1.39 2.84
CA ILE A 87 -0.14 -0.05 2.57
C ILE A 87 0.95 -0.34 1.54
N VAL A 88 1.96 -1.09 1.95
CA VAL A 88 3.11 -1.44 1.11
C VAL A 88 2.88 -2.80 0.47
N THR A 89 2.79 -2.83 -0.85
CA THR A 89 2.44 -4.00 -1.67
C THR A 89 3.48 -4.30 -2.76
N VAL A 90 4.71 -3.84 -2.53
CA VAL A 90 5.81 -4.07 -3.48
C VAL A 90 6.26 -5.54 -3.46
N PRO A 91 6.80 -6.06 -4.59
CA PRO A 91 7.26 -7.44 -4.67
C PRO A 91 8.49 -7.68 -3.79
N THR A 92 8.61 -8.91 -3.29
CA THR A 92 9.80 -9.44 -2.61
C THR A 92 10.37 -10.61 -3.41
N PRO A 93 11.06 -10.36 -4.53
CA PRO A 93 11.60 -11.41 -5.37
C PRO A 93 12.72 -12.17 -4.66
N ILE A 94 13.06 -13.35 -5.15
CA ILE A 94 14.22 -14.11 -4.69
C ILE A 94 15.45 -13.78 -5.54
N THR A 95 16.60 -13.67 -4.88
CA THR A 95 17.90 -13.51 -5.54
C THR A 95 18.34 -14.82 -6.21
N LYS A 96 19.41 -14.75 -7.02
CA LYS A 96 20.08 -15.97 -7.56
C LYS A 96 20.57 -16.94 -6.48
N PHE A 97 20.74 -16.47 -5.25
CA PHE A 97 21.14 -17.30 -4.09
C PHE A 97 19.95 -17.85 -3.30
N LYS A 98 18.71 -17.72 -3.82
CA LYS A 98 17.47 -18.14 -3.16
C LYS A 98 17.20 -17.46 -1.82
N THR A 99 17.71 -16.24 -1.65
CA THR A 99 17.42 -15.36 -0.51
C THR A 99 16.42 -14.27 -0.94
N PRO A 100 15.56 -13.76 -0.05
CA PRO A 100 14.69 -12.63 -0.37
C PRO A 100 15.49 -11.40 -0.83
N ASP A 101 15.06 -10.75 -1.90
CA ASP A 101 15.56 -9.42 -2.27
C ASP A 101 14.65 -8.37 -1.63
N LEU A 102 15.12 -7.76 -0.56
CA LEU A 102 14.39 -6.73 0.18
C LEU A 102 14.54 -5.32 -0.42
N LYS A 103 15.32 -5.12 -1.47
CA LYS A 103 15.54 -3.79 -2.06
C LYS A 103 14.24 -3.05 -2.41
N PRO A 104 13.23 -3.69 -3.06
CA PRO A 104 11.96 -3.00 -3.31
C PRO A 104 11.25 -2.60 -2.02
N LEU A 105 11.26 -3.47 -1.01
CA LEU A 105 10.62 -3.24 0.28
C LEU A 105 11.28 -2.09 1.06
N LEU A 106 12.61 -2.10 1.16
CA LEU A 106 13.36 -1.04 1.82
C LEU A 106 13.26 0.29 1.06
N GLY A 107 13.23 0.24 -0.27
CA GLY A 107 12.97 1.42 -1.11
C GLY A 107 11.58 2.01 -0.87
N ALA A 108 10.55 1.18 -0.75
CA ALA A 108 9.19 1.62 -0.41
C ALA A 108 9.14 2.19 1.02
N SER A 109 9.83 1.56 1.98
CA SER A 109 9.95 2.06 3.36
C SER A 109 10.65 3.42 3.41
N SER A 110 11.72 3.62 2.62
CA SER A 110 12.40 4.93 2.50
C SER A 110 11.46 5.98 1.90
N THR A 111 10.69 5.64 0.86
CA THR A 111 9.70 6.55 0.26
C THR A 111 8.64 6.97 1.28
N VAL A 112 8.06 6.02 2.01
CA VAL A 112 7.07 6.29 3.06
C VAL A 112 7.68 7.11 4.20
N GLY A 113 8.88 6.74 4.66
CA GLY A 113 9.57 7.44 5.75
C GLY A 113 9.73 8.94 5.52
N LYS A 114 9.96 9.36 4.28
CA LYS A 114 10.12 10.80 3.92
C LYS A 114 8.86 11.64 4.12
N VAL A 115 7.69 11.01 4.11
CA VAL A 115 6.39 11.69 4.25
C VAL A 115 5.64 11.31 5.53
N LEU A 116 6.23 10.42 6.34
CA LEU A 116 5.62 9.88 7.55
C LEU A 116 5.46 10.96 8.63
N LYS A 117 4.31 10.95 9.29
CA LYS A 117 3.94 11.90 10.34
C LYS A 117 3.54 11.18 11.63
N LYS A 118 3.49 11.91 12.73
CA LYS A 118 3.01 11.38 14.01
C LYS A 118 1.57 10.88 13.91
N GLY A 119 1.35 9.66 14.40
CA GLY A 119 0.07 8.96 14.39
C GLY A 119 -0.21 8.14 13.14
N ASP A 120 0.66 8.18 12.13
CA ASP A 120 0.53 7.40 10.90
C ASP A 120 0.75 5.91 11.13
N ILE A 121 0.14 5.10 10.26
CA ILE A 121 0.26 3.63 10.28
C ILE A 121 0.81 3.15 8.94
N VAL A 122 1.79 2.24 8.99
CA VAL A 122 2.38 1.58 7.82
C VAL A 122 2.10 0.09 7.88
N VAL A 123 1.33 -0.44 6.95
CA VAL A 123 0.98 -1.86 6.86
C VAL A 123 1.75 -2.51 5.71
N TYR A 124 2.44 -3.59 5.98
CA TYR A 124 3.14 -4.37 4.98
C TYR A 124 2.29 -5.57 4.54
N GLU A 125 1.99 -5.64 3.25
CA GLU A 125 1.30 -6.75 2.60
C GLU A 125 2.28 -7.69 1.86
N SER A 126 3.50 -7.21 1.62
CA SER A 126 4.55 -7.99 0.96
C SER A 126 4.90 -9.24 1.78
N THR A 127 5.07 -10.39 1.11
CA THR A 127 5.46 -11.64 1.76
C THR A 127 6.90 -11.56 2.24
N VAL A 128 7.11 -11.64 3.55
CA VAL A 128 8.42 -11.57 4.20
C VAL A 128 8.54 -12.61 5.31
N TYR A 129 9.75 -12.81 5.81
CA TYR A 129 10.00 -13.66 6.97
C TYR A 129 9.58 -12.96 8.28
N PRO A 130 9.32 -13.75 9.36
CA PRO A 130 9.00 -13.18 10.67
C PRO A 130 10.11 -12.26 11.18
N GLY A 131 9.73 -11.07 11.67
CA GLY A 131 10.67 -10.05 12.16
C GLY A 131 11.10 -9.02 11.10
N CYS A 132 10.94 -9.28 9.81
CA CYS A 132 11.40 -8.38 8.74
C CYS A 132 10.81 -6.96 8.85
N THR A 133 9.57 -6.82 9.29
CA THR A 133 8.96 -5.51 9.49
C THR A 133 9.73 -4.70 10.53
N GLU A 134 9.98 -5.29 11.69
CA GLU A 134 10.64 -4.64 12.82
C GLU A 134 12.15 -4.50 12.65
N GLU A 135 12.78 -5.51 12.04
CA GLU A 135 14.27 -5.59 11.96
C GLU A 135 14.83 -4.86 10.75
N ASP A 136 14.08 -4.85 9.61
CA ASP A 136 14.56 -4.26 8.36
C ASP A 136 13.81 -2.98 7.98
N CYS A 137 12.45 -2.99 8.05
CA CYS A 137 11.65 -1.87 7.54
C CYS A 137 11.57 -0.72 8.54
N VAL A 138 11.32 -0.99 9.82
CA VAL A 138 11.21 0.03 10.87
C VAL A 138 12.47 0.89 10.98
N PRO A 139 13.71 0.36 10.99
CA PRO A 139 14.91 1.20 11.03
C PRO A 139 15.01 2.18 9.85
N VAL A 140 14.52 1.79 8.67
CA VAL A 140 14.47 2.69 7.50
C VAL A 140 13.44 3.79 7.70
N LEU A 141 12.23 3.45 8.18
CA LEU A 141 11.19 4.42 8.49
C LEU A 141 11.66 5.44 9.54
N GLU A 142 12.28 4.98 10.63
CA GLU A 142 12.84 5.85 11.69
C GLU A 142 13.93 6.78 11.14
N LYS A 143 14.86 6.23 10.34
CA LYS A 143 15.96 6.99 9.75
C LYS A 143 15.47 8.11 8.84
N GLU A 144 14.52 7.81 7.96
CA GLU A 144 14.04 8.77 6.96
C GLU A 144 13.09 9.82 7.57
N SER A 145 12.27 9.44 8.55
CA SER A 145 11.30 10.33 9.17
C SER A 145 11.82 11.10 10.38
N GLY A 146 12.83 10.57 11.07
CA GLY A 146 13.26 11.06 12.39
C GLY A 146 12.27 10.73 13.52
N LEU A 147 11.21 9.98 13.24
CA LEU A 147 10.17 9.57 14.19
C LEU A 147 10.54 8.27 14.90
N LYS A 148 9.83 7.94 16.00
CA LYS A 148 10.06 6.74 16.81
C LYS A 148 8.93 5.75 16.67
N PHE A 149 9.29 4.51 16.33
CA PHE A 149 8.36 3.37 16.26
C PHE A 149 7.63 3.13 17.58
N ASN A 150 6.35 2.80 17.52
CA ASN A 150 5.46 2.60 18.66
C ASN A 150 5.31 3.80 19.62
N GLN A 151 5.77 4.99 19.20
CA GLN A 151 5.57 6.25 19.92
C GLN A 151 4.96 7.29 18.99
N ASP A 152 5.61 7.54 17.85
CA ASP A 152 5.21 8.56 16.88
C ASP A 152 4.49 7.96 15.68
N PHE A 153 4.86 6.74 15.26
CA PHE A 153 4.20 5.98 14.19
C PHE A 153 4.10 4.50 14.54
N PHE A 154 3.28 3.77 13.79
CA PHE A 154 2.98 2.37 14.07
C PHE A 154 3.07 1.54 12.80
N CYS A 155 3.31 0.23 12.98
CA CYS A 155 3.34 -0.71 11.86
C CYS A 155 2.34 -1.83 12.05
N GLY A 156 1.98 -2.46 10.93
CA GLY A 156 1.22 -3.68 10.90
C GLY A 156 1.66 -4.58 9.76
N TYR A 157 1.18 -5.81 9.80
CA TYR A 157 1.45 -6.81 8.78
C TYR A 157 0.18 -7.57 8.41
N SER A 158 -0.06 -7.69 7.11
CA SER A 158 -1.21 -8.39 6.57
C SER A 158 -0.79 -9.11 5.28
N PRO A 159 -0.26 -10.35 5.37
CA PRO A 159 0.25 -11.05 4.20
C PRO A 159 -0.84 -11.28 3.15
N GLU A 160 -0.46 -11.15 1.88
CA GLU A 160 -1.35 -11.48 0.77
C GLU A 160 -1.72 -12.96 0.78
N ARG A 161 -3.01 -13.23 0.57
CA ARG A 161 -3.61 -14.58 0.63
C ARG A 161 -4.35 -14.95 -0.66
N ILE A 162 -4.42 -14.04 -1.63
CA ILE A 162 -5.12 -14.24 -2.89
C ILE A 162 -4.13 -14.76 -3.92
N ASN A 163 -4.50 -15.84 -4.62
CA ASN A 163 -3.74 -16.28 -5.78
C ASN A 163 -4.15 -15.43 -7.00
N PRO A 164 -3.19 -14.94 -7.79
CA PRO A 164 -3.49 -14.22 -9.03
C PRO A 164 -4.48 -14.99 -9.90
N GLY A 165 -5.55 -14.31 -10.35
CA GLY A 165 -6.59 -14.92 -11.18
C GLY A 165 -7.63 -15.77 -10.43
N ASP A 166 -7.59 -15.88 -9.10
CA ASP A 166 -8.63 -16.55 -8.32
C ASP A 166 -9.91 -15.72 -8.28
N LYS A 167 -10.96 -16.22 -8.94
CA LYS A 167 -12.27 -15.57 -9.00
C LYS A 167 -13.20 -15.92 -7.84
N LYS A 168 -12.84 -16.88 -7.00
CA LYS A 168 -13.67 -17.30 -5.85
C LYS A 168 -13.23 -16.59 -4.57
N ASN A 169 -11.93 -16.55 -4.30
CA ASN A 169 -11.36 -15.89 -3.14
C ASN A 169 -10.87 -14.51 -3.57
N THR A 170 -11.79 -13.56 -3.62
CA THR A 170 -11.48 -12.17 -3.97
C THR A 170 -11.12 -11.38 -2.72
N LEU A 171 -10.55 -10.19 -2.90
CA LEU A 171 -10.17 -9.28 -1.81
C LEU A 171 -11.32 -9.03 -0.82
N THR A 172 -12.56 -9.00 -1.31
CA THR A 172 -13.75 -8.71 -0.50
C THR A 172 -14.34 -9.94 0.19
N THR A 173 -13.93 -11.15 -0.18
CA THR A 173 -14.48 -12.42 0.34
C THR A 173 -13.48 -13.20 1.17
N ILE A 174 -12.19 -12.99 0.97
CA ILE A 174 -11.15 -13.72 1.70
C ILE A 174 -11.00 -13.19 3.13
N LYS A 175 -10.81 -14.10 4.08
CA LYS A 175 -10.48 -13.73 5.45
C LYS A 175 -8.99 -13.46 5.56
N LYS A 176 -8.61 -12.19 5.69
CA LYS A 176 -7.21 -11.78 5.87
C LYS A 176 -6.77 -11.93 7.32
N VAL A 177 -5.51 -12.32 7.49
CA VAL A 177 -4.82 -12.25 8.77
C VAL A 177 -4.21 -10.86 8.86
N VAL A 178 -4.44 -10.18 9.97
CA VAL A 178 -3.88 -8.86 10.24
C VAL A 178 -3.18 -8.86 11.60
N SER A 179 -2.12 -8.09 11.72
CA SER A 179 -1.45 -7.82 12.99
C SER A 179 -1.05 -6.35 13.06
N GLY A 180 -0.96 -5.82 14.27
CA GLY A 180 -0.47 -4.47 14.52
C GLY A 180 0.61 -4.49 15.58
N SER A 181 1.45 -3.47 15.60
CA SER A 181 2.55 -3.32 16.56
C SER A 181 2.06 -3.05 17.99
N THR A 182 0.78 -2.71 18.16
CA THR A 182 0.05 -2.71 19.44
C THR A 182 -1.36 -3.28 19.23
N PRO A 183 -2.07 -3.73 20.30
CA PRO A 183 -3.44 -4.20 20.16
C PRO A 183 -4.38 -3.17 19.52
N GLU A 184 -4.26 -1.90 19.90
CA GLU A 184 -5.07 -0.79 19.36
C GLU A 184 -4.82 -0.57 17.87
N ILE A 185 -3.58 -0.80 17.41
CA ILE A 185 -3.23 -0.71 15.98
C ILE A 185 -3.77 -1.91 15.22
N ALA A 186 -3.69 -3.11 15.80
CA ALA A 186 -4.28 -4.30 15.18
C ALA A 186 -5.80 -4.14 14.94
N ASP A 187 -6.52 -3.51 15.87
CA ASP A 187 -7.95 -3.21 15.73
C ASP A 187 -8.25 -2.13 14.66
N ARG A 188 -7.25 -1.34 14.28
CA ARG A 188 -7.39 -0.28 13.26
C ARG A 188 -7.04 -0.74 11.85
N ILE A 189 -6.32 -1.86 11.71
CA ILE A 189 -5.94 -2.48 10.45
C ILE A 189 -7.01 -3.44 9.97
#